data_ffa4b0aff6ed86bc4c1752d6e419dbc7
#
_entry.id   ffa4b0aff6ed86bc4c1752d6e419dbc7
#
_cell.length_a   1.000
_cell.length_b   1.000
_cell.length_c   1.000
_cell.angle_alpha   90.00
_cell.angle_beta   90.00
_cell.angle_gamma   90.00
#
_symmetry.space_group_name_H-M   'P 1'
#
loop_
_entity.id
_entity.type
_entity.pdbx_description
1 polymer ?
#
loop_
_entity_poly.entity_id
_entity_poly.type
_entity_poly.pdbx_seq_one_letter_code
_entity_poly.pdbx_strand_id
1 'polypeptide(L)'
;IYTGSQAVLLDAIYDGVEFCMLLPSLFLIPLLYKPSNEKHPFGYMQIESMFVVVKGITMTGVTVGLILNNIEIMIHGGRKVAFDTIAWFELFAFFLGITVSIYLKYKNRLMDSPLITMEMEGWEIDSIASFGMAIAFFLPVLLPFPWFRPITPYLDQIITVTLSIFMLPTPIKTVITGLRDLFLIPPEEETVDEIKETIEPVLNAYGYKKLYYDILRTGRKLW
;
A
#
# COMPACT_ATOMS: atom_id res chain seq x y z
N ILE A 1 8.11 -3.34 19.95
CA ILE A 1 9.15 -2.81 20.84
C ILE A 1 9.67 -3.90 21.81
N TYR A 2 8.78 -4.71 22.42
CA TYR A 2 9.16 -5.77 23.36
C TYR A 2 9.93 -6.94 22.73
N THR A 3 9.62 -7.30 21.48
CA THR A 3 10.23 -8.44 20.77
C THR A 3 11.64 -8.15 20.27
N GLY A 4 11.97 -6.88 20.04
CA GLY A 4 13.22 -6.45 19.39
C GLY A 4 13.34 -6.85 17.92
N SER A 5 12.30 -7.43 17.31
CA SER A 5 12.28 -7.84 15.91
C SER A 5 12.15 -6.64 14.97
N GLN A 6 12.92 -6.67 13.89
CA GLN A 6 12.86 -5.69 12.82
C GLN A 6 11.69 -5.96 11.87
N ALA A 7 11.30 -7.24 11.70
CA ALA A 7 10.14 -7.62 10.91
C ALA A 7 8.85 -7.07 11.54
N VAL A 8 8.66 -7.28 12.85
CA VAL A 8 7.52 -6.71 13.59
C VAL A 8 7.56 -5.17 13.60
N LEU A 9 8.76 -4.57 13.61
CA LEU A 9 8.90 -3.12 13.52
C LEU A 9 8.49 -2.59 12.14
N LEU A 10 8.83 -3.29 11.07
CA LEU A 10 8.41 -2.97 9.70
C LEU A 10 6.88 -2.91 9.62
N ASP A 11 6.22 -3.97 10.05
CA ASP A 11 4.75 -4.10 10.05
C ASP A 11 4.12 -2.97 10.87
N ALA A 12 4.55 -2.79 12.12
CA ALA A 12 4.05 -1.73 13.00
C ALA A 12 4.26 -0.30 12.44
N ILE A 13 5.32 -0.05 11.67
CA ILE A 13 5.54 1.25 11.04
C ILE A 13 4.60 1.44 9.85
N TYR A 14 4.38 0.41 9.04
CA TYR A 14 3.42 0.46 7.93
C TYR A 14 2.02 0.77 8.45
N ASP A 15 1.52 0.00 9.41
CA ASP A 15 0.23 0.24 10.07
C ASP A 15 0.16 1.62 10.71
N GLY A 16 1.24 2.04 11.38
CA GLY A 16 1.35 3.35 12.01
C GLY A 16 1.25 4.50 11.00
N VAL A 17 1.90 4.39 9.84
CA VAL A 17 1.79 5.39 8.75
C VAL A 17 0.38 5.38 8.19
N GLU A 18 -0.22 4.22 7.95
CA GLU A 18 -1.59 4.14 7.46
C GLU A 18 -2.58 4.76 8.44
N PHE A 19 -2.47 4.45 9.72
CA PHE A 19 -3.28 5.05 10.77
C PHE A 19 -3.10 6.58 10.86
N CYS A 20 -1.85 7.08 10.82
CA CYS A 20 -1.58 8.51 10.80
C CYS A 20 -2.16 9.22 9.57
N MET A 21 -2.26 8.51 8.43
CA MET A 21 -2.84 9.04 7.20
C MET A 21 -4.38 9.03 7.19
N LEU A 22 -5.02 8.24 8.06
CA LEU A 22 -6.48 8.28 8.21
C LEU A 22 -6.97 9.64 8.74
N LEU A 23 -6.23 10.28 9.64
CA LEU A 23 -6.66 11.54 10.25
C LEU A 23 -6.81 12.68 9.22
N PRO A 24 -5.78 12.99 8.38
CA PRO A 24 -5.95 13.97 7.31
C PRO A 24 -7.03 13.58 6.30
N SER A 25 -7.20 12.29 5.99
CA SER A 25 -8.23 11.85 5.03
C SER A 25 -9.65 12.18 5.48
N LEU A 26 -9.94 12.15 6.79
CA LEU A 26 -11.23 12.57 7.33
C LEU A 26 -11.56 14.04 7.02
N PHE A 27 -10.55 14.92 6.98
CA PHE A 27 -10.72 16.32 6.60
C PHE A 27 -10.78 16.52 5.09
N LEU A 28 -10.11 15.65 4.32
CA LEU A 28 -10.09 15.71 2.86
C LEU A 28 -11.42 15.24 2.25
N ILE A 29 -12.02 14.18 2.79
CA ILE A 29 -13.26 13.61 2.26
C ILE A 29 -14.35 14.68 2.02
N PRO A 30 -14.74 15.53 2.99
CA PRO A 30 -15.74 16.56 2.75
C PRO A 30 -15.31 17.60 1.70
N LEU A 31 -14.00 17.82 1.55
CA LEU A 31 -13.46 18.76 0.58
C LEU A 31 -13.57 18.21 -0.85
N LEU A 32 -13.34 16.91 -1.04
CA LEU A 32 -13.43 16.23 -2.33
C LEU A 32 -14.85 16.23 -2.91
N TYR A 33 -15.88 16.33 -2.07
CA TYR A 33 -17.28 16.41 -2.51
C TYR A 33 -17.73 17.83 -2.87
N LYS A 34 -16.90 18.86 -2.66
CA LYS A 34 -17.24 20.22 -3.10
C LYS A 34 -17.22 20.29 -4.62
N PRO A 35 -18.22 20.94 -5.23
CA PRO A 35 -18.26 21.12 -6.68
C PRO A 35 -17.10 21.98 -7.18
N SER A 36 -16.69 21.74 -8.41
CA SER A 36 -15.74 22.62 -9.12
C SER A 36 -16.31 24.05 -9.23
N ASN A 37 -15.42 25.02 -9.19
CA ASN A 37 -15.75 26.43 -9.35
C ASN A 37 -14.66 27.12 -10.20
N GLU A 38 -14.86 28.40 -10.54
CA GLU A 38 -13.93 29.16 -11.38
C GLU A 38 -12.48 29.22 -10.82
N LYS A 39 -12.32 29.14 -9.49
CA LYS A 39 -11.00 29.14 -8.84
C LYS A 39 -10.38 27.74 -8.77
N HIS A 40 -11.21 26.70 -8.80
CA HIS A 40 -10.81 25.30 -8.73
C HIS A 40 -11.54 24.52 -9.84
N PRO A 41 -11.11 24.64 -11.10
CA PRO A 41 -11.80 24.04 -12.24
C PRO A 41 -11.86 22.51 -12.16
N PHE A 42 -10.84 21.88 -11.60
CA PHE A 42 -10.80 20.43 -11.35
C PHE A 42 -11.30 20.05 -9.93
N GLY A 43 -11.94 20.99 -9.21
CA GLY A 43 -12.33 20.82 -7.82
C GLY A 43 -11.10 20.69 -6.90
N TYR A 44 -11.19 19.82 -5.90
CA TYR A 44 -10.13 19.60 -4.90
C TYR A 44 -9.39 18.24 -5.09
N MET A 45 -9.58 17.59 -6.24
CA MET A 45 -9.00 16.28 -6.51
C MET A 45 -7.46 16.28 -6.52
N GLN A 46 -6.82 17.41 -6.89
CA GLN A 46 -5.37 17.55 -6.83
C GLN A 46 -4.82 17.44 -5.39
N ILE A 47 -5.62 17.81 -4.38
CA ILE A 47 -5.23 17.65 -2.97
C ILE A 47 -5.19 16.15 -2.60
N GLU A 48 -6.12 15.35 -3.13
CA GLU A 48 -6.07 13.90 -2.98
C GLU A 48 -4.79 13.33 -3.58
N SER A 49 -4.45 13.72 -4.82
CA SER A 49 -3.23 13.28 -5.48
C SER A 49 -1.95 13.70 -4.72
N MET A 50 -1.92 14.93 -4.19
CA MET A 50 -0.81 15.39 -3.35
C MET A 50 -0.68 14.54 -2.09
N PHE A 51 -1.80 14.20 -1.45
CA PHE A 51 -1.82 13.36 -0.25
C PHE A 51 -1.30 11.95 -0.55
N VAL A 52 -1.69 11.36 -1.68
CA VAL A 52 -1.21 10.07 -2.17
C VAL A 52 0.31 10.10 -2.40
N VAL A 53 0.84 11.18 -2.99
CA VAL A 53 2.29 11.37 -3.18
C VAL A 53 3.01 11.43 -1.83
N VAL A 54 2.52 12.21 -0.87
CA VAL A 54 3.13 12.33 0.47
C VAL A 54 3.13 10.96 1.18
N LYS A 55 2.00 10.22 1.13
CA LYS A 55 1.92 8.86 1.69
C LYS A 55 2.98 7.97 1.04
N GLY A 56 3.03 7.93 -0.28
CA GLY A 56 3.96 7.07 -1.03
C GLY A 56 5.44 7.41 -0.75
N ILE A 57 5.80 8.70 -0.69
CA ILE A 57 7.17 9.12 -0.34
C ILE A 57 7.52 8.70 1.09
N THR A 58 6.61 8.89 2.05
CA THR A 58 6.83 8.50 3.44
C THR A 58 7.06 7.00 3.56
N MET A 59 6.19 6.19 2.94
CA MET A 59 6.31 4.72 2.95
C MET A 59 7.59 4.25 2.26
N THR A 60 7.95 4.84 1.11
CA THR A 60 9.19 4.53 0.39
C THR A 60 10.42 4.84 1.27
N GLY A 61 10.44 6.03 1.87
CA GLY A 61 11.54 6.46 2.74
C GLY A 61 11.71 5.54 3.96
N VAL A 62 10.61 5.17 4.61
CA VAL A 62 10.62 4.22 5.73
C VAL A 62 11.15 2.85 5.28
N THR A 63 10.63 2.32 4.18
CA THR A 63 11.06 1.00 3.66
C THR A 63 12.54 0.97 3.33
N VAL A 64 13.04 1.97 2.61
CA VAL A 64 14.47 2.09 2.29
C VAL A 64 15.31 2.24 3.56
N GLY A 65 14.87 3.07 4.51
CA GLY A 65 15.54 3.23 5.80
C GLY A 65 15.65 1.92 6.59
N LEU A 66 14.58 1.12 6.59
CA LEU A 66 14.57 -0.20 7.23
C LEU A 66 15.51 -1.20 6.53
N ILE A 67 15.54 -1.21 5.20
CA ILE A 67 16.50 -2.04 4.45
C ILE A 67 17.93 -1.70 4.84
N LEU A 68 18.29 -0.41 4.80
CA LEU A 68 19.64 0.05 5.15
C LEU A 68 20.00 -0.29 6.59
N ASN A 69 19.12 -0.02 7.55
CA ASN A 69 19.31 -0.34 8.95
C ASN A 69 19.51 -1.86 9.19
N ASN A 70 18.73 -2.70 8.51
CA ASN A 70 18.86 -4.15 8.65
C ASN A 70 20.15 -4.69 8.01
N ILE A 71 20.60 -4.11 6.90
CA ILE A 71 21.91 -4.43 6.31
C ILE A 71 23.02 -4.05 7.29
N GLU A 72 22.95 -2.88 7.93
CA GLU A 72 23.91 -2.45 8.95
C GLU A 72 23.97 -3.42 10.13
N ILE A 73 22.81 -3.84 10.67
CA ILE A 73 22.73 -4.84 11.73
C ILE A 73 23.36 -6.17 11.29
N MET A 74 23.13 -6.61 10.05
CA MET A 74 23.74 -7.83 9.52
C MET A 74 25.27 -7.74 9.46
N ILE A 75 25.82 -6.61 9.02
CA ILE A 75 27.29 -6.37 8.96
C ILE A 75 27.91 -6.42 10.35
N HIS A 76 27.19 -5.97 11.38
CA HIS A 76 27.65 -5.98 12.77
C HIS A 76 27.37 -7.28 13.53
N GLY A 77 27.00 -8.35 12.84
CA GLY A 77 26.90 -9.70 13.43
C GLY A 77 25.45 -10.14 13.72
N GLY A 78 24.47 -9.42 13.24
CA GLY A 78 23.07 -9.73 13.44
C GLY A 78 22.54 -9.38 14.82
N ARG A 79 21.30 -9.78 15.10
CA ARG A 79 20.64 -9.51 16.39
C ARG A 79 19.94 -10.77 16.90
N LYS A 80 20.05 -11.03 18.17
CA LYS A 80 19.28 -12.10 18.83
C LYS A 80 17.89 -11.56 19.18
N VAL A 81 16.87 -12.26 18.71
CA VAL A 81 15.46 -11.96 18.97
C VAL A 81 14.78 -13.17 19.60
N ALA A 82 13.66 -12.93 20.28
CA ALA A 82 12.85 -14.00 20.87
C ALA A 82 11.92 -14.59 19.80
N PHE A 83 12.42 -15.56 19.03
CA PHE A 83 11.71 -16.16 17.88
C PHE A 83 10.33 -16.72 18.25
N ASP A 84 10.24 -17.37 19.40
CA ASP A 84 8.98 -17.92 19.94
C ASP A 84 7.92 -16.83 20.14
N THR A 85 8.31 -15.75 20.78
CA THR A 85 7.41 -14.61 21.05
C THR A 85 6.95 -13.94 19.76
N ILE A 86 7.87 -13.76 18.78
CA ILE A 86 7.54 -13.19 17.49
C ILE A 86 6.60 -14.12 16.72
N ALA A 87 6.91 -15.41 16.67
CA ALA A 87 6.10 -16.39 15.95
C ALA A 87 4.66 -16.47 16.50
N TRP A 88 4.49 -16.42 17.82
CA TRP A 88 3.16 -16.38 18.43
C TRP A 88 2.42 -15.08 18.17
N PHE A 89 3.14 -13.94 18.15
CA PHE A 89 2.57 -12.64 17.81
C PHE A 89 2.04 -12.64 16.38
N GLU A 90 2.87 -13.09 15.42
CA GLU A 90 2.50 -13.15 14.00
C GLU A 90 1.33 -14.15 13.76
N LEU A 91 1.33 -15.27 14.47
CA LEU A 91 0.21 -16.20 14.41
C LEU A 91 -1.09 -15.58 14.94
N PHE A 92 -1.01 -14.78 16.01
CA PHE A 92 -2.15 -14.03 16.51
C PHE A 92 -2.61 -12.98 15.49
N ALA A 93 -1.69 -12.21 14.88
CA ALA A 93 -1.98 -11.24 13.84
C ALA A 93 -2.68 -11.88 12.62
N PHE A 94 -2.19 -13.05 12.18
CA PHE A 94 -2.84 -13.85 11.15
C PHE A 94 -4.30 -14.16 11.47
N PHE A 95 -4.59 -14.73 12.64
CA PHE A 95 -5.98 -15.06 13.02
C PHE A 95 -6.85 -13.82 13.17
N LEU A 96 -6.31 -12.73 13.68
CA LEU A 96 -7.01 -11.45 13.77
C LEU A 96 -7.38 -10.93 12.39
N GLY A 97 -6.41 -10.87 11.48
CA GLY A 97 -6.61 -10.36 10.13
C GLY A 97 -7.60 -11.20 9.32
N ILE A 98 -7.48 -12.54 9.37
CA ILE A 98 -8.47 -13.43 8.74
C ILE A 98 -9.88 -13.22 9.32
N THR A 99 -10.00 -13.01 10.62
CA THR A 99 -11.29 -12.75 11.26
C THR A 99 -11.90 -11.44 10.76
N VAL A 100 -11.08 -10.39 10.65
CA VAL A 100 -11.51 -9.09 10.11
C VAL A 100 -11.91 -9.22 8.63
N SER A 101 -11.11 -9.91 7.82
CA SER A 101 -11.43 -10.13 6.40
C SER A 101 -12.76 -10.89 6.23
N ILE A 102 -12.97 -11.97 6.97
CA ILE A 102 -14.24 -12.72 6.95
C ILE A 102 -15.41 -11.82 7.37
N TYR A 103 -15.24 -11.00 8.40
CA TYR A 103 -16.28 -10.07 8.85
C TYR A 103 -16.59 -9.03 7.77
N LEU A 104 -15.59 -8.44 7.13
CA LEU A 104 -15.76 -7.50 6.03
C LEU A 104 -16.47 -8.16 4.84
N LYS A 105 -16.06 -9.36 4.47
CA LYS A 105 -16.70 -10.16 3.42
C LYS A 105 -18.19 -10.42 3.69
N TYR A 106 -18.52 -10.77 4.92
CA TYR A 106 -19.91 -10.96 5.33
C TYR A 106 -20.72 -9.65 5.19
N LYS A 107 -20.16 -8.53 5.66
CA LYS A 107 -20.82 -7.22 5.56
C LYS A 107 -20.93 -6.72 4.12
N ASN A 108 -19.90 -6.93 3.30
CA ASN A 108 -19.88 -6.46 1.92
C ASN A 108 -20.88 -7.17 1.02
N ARG A 109 -21.30 -8.37 1.35
CA ARG A 109 -22.39 -9.07 0.62
C ARG A 109 -23.69 -8.27 0.56
N LEU A 110 -23.93 -7.38 1.52
CA LEU A 110 -25.13 -6.54 1.57
C LEU A 110 -24.92 -5.15 0.99
N MET A 111 -23.67 -4.68 0.92
CA MET A 111 -23.33 -3.29 0.55
C MET A 111 -22.73 -3.17 -0.84
N ASP A 112 -22.13 -4.26 -1.33
CA ASP A 112 -21.43 -4.34 -2.63
C ASP A 112 -20.50 -3.13 -2.87
N SER A 113 -19.71 -2.78 -1.84
CA SER A 113 -18.87 -1.61 -1.84
C SER A 113 -17.45 -1.95 -2.31
N PRO A 114 -16.95 -1.31 -3.40
CA PRO A 114 -15.57 -1.49 -3.83
C PRO A 114 -14.54 -1.12 -2.76
N LEU A 115 -14.85 -0.13 -1.92
CA LEU A 115 -13.97 0.29 -0.82
C LEU A 115 -13.80 -0.83 0.22
N ILE A 116 -14.92 -1.49 0.59
CA ILE A 116 -14.85 -2.63 1.53
C ILE A 116 -14.12 -3.81 0.91
N THR A 117 -14.26 -4.02 -0.41
CA THR A 117 -13.50 -5.05 -1.13
C THR A 117 -12.00 -4.79 -1.05
N MET A 118 -11.56 -3.56 -1.29
CA MET A 118 -10.14 -3.19 -1.18
C MET A 118 -9.59 -3.39 0.23
N GLU A 119 -10.34 -2.98 1.26
CA GLU A 119 -9.95 -3.19 2.65
C GLU A 119 -9.87 -4.68 3.00
N MET A 120 -10.82 -5.48 2.54
CA MET A 120 -10.81 -6.93 2.74
C MET A 120 -9.59 -7.59 2.10
N GLU A 121 -9.26 -7.21 0.86
CA GLU A 121 -8.08 -7.71 0.16
C GLU A 121 -6.77 -7.31 0.89
N GLY A 122 -6.71 -6.08 1.42
CA GLY A 122 -5.60 -5.63 2.26
C GLY A 122 -5.42 -6.54 3.49
N TRP A 123 -6.47 -6.76 4.27
CA TRP A 123 -6.43 -7.64 5.43
C TRP A 123 -6.07 -9.11 5.08
N GLU A 124 -6.47 -9.60 3.91
CA GLU A 124 -6.09 -10.93 3.42
C GLU A 124 -4.59 -11.01 3.13
N ILE A 125 -4.04 -10.01 2.45
CA ILE A 125 -2.61 -9.94 2.11
C ILE A 125 -1.76 -9.85 3.38
N ASP A 126 -2.12 -8.97 4.32
CA ASP A 126 -1.41 -8.81 5.59
C ASP A 126 -1.46 -10.10 6.43
N SER A 127 -2.63 -10.77 6.45
CA SER A 127 -2.77 -12.05 7.13
C SER A 127 -1.85 -13.13 6.52
N ILE A 128 -1.77 -13.21 5.20
CA ILE A 128 -0.86 -14.17 4.53
C ILE A 128 0.60 -13.84 4.84
N ALA A 129 0.97 -12.57 4.89
CA ALA A 129 2.31 -12.13 5.26
C ALA A 129 2.64 -12.51 6.72
N SER A 130 1.74 -12.22 7.67
CA SER A 130 1.89 -12.62 9.08
C SER A 130 2.00 -14.13 9.25
N PHE A 131 1.23 -14.92 8.49
CA PHE A 131 1.34 -16.37 8.51
C PHE A 131 2.70 -16.85 8.00
N GLY A 132 3.19 -16.27 6.91
CA GLY A 132 4.52 -16.55 6.38
C GLY A 132 5.63 -16.21 7.39
N MET A 133 5.52 -15.08 8.08
CA MET A 133 6.43 -14.68 9.16
C MET A 133 6.35 -15.64 10.34
N ALA A 134 5.15 -16.02 10.78
CA ALA A 134 4.98 -17.00 11.85
C ALA A 134 5.70 -18.32 11.55
N ILE A 135 5.54 -18.86 10.35
CA ILE A 135 6.25 -20.08 9.91
C ILE A 135 7.76 -19.86 9.96
N ALA A 136 8.26 -18.75 9.39
CA ALA A 136 9.68 -18.44 9.32
C ALA A 136 10.32 -18.32 10.71
N PHE A 137 9.61 -17.73 11.67
CA PHE A 137 10.10 -17.58 13.04
C PHE A 137 9.89 -18.84 13.90
N PHE A 138 8.91 -19.70 13.61
CA PHE A 138 8.78 -20.98 14.25
C PHE A 138 9.87 -21.98 13.81
N LEU A 139 10.39 -21.85 12.60
CA LEU A 139 11.35 -22.80 12.03
C LEU A 139 12.58 -23.05 12.93
N PRO A 140 13.30 -22.00 13.42
CA PRO A 140 14.45 -22.21 14.31
C PRO A 140 14.08 -22.72 15.70
N VAL A 141 12.82 -22.54 16.13
CA VAL A 141 12.32 -23.03 17.43
C VAL A 141 12.00 -24.52 17.35
N LEU A 142 11.34 -24.94 16.27
CA LEU A 142 10.89 -26.32 16.08
C LEU A 142 12.00 -27.25 15.56
N LEU A 143 12.92 -26.69 14.78
CA LEU A 143 13.97 -27.45 14.08
C LEU A 143 15.36 -26.93 14.49
N PRO A 144 15.86 -27.24 15.69
CA PRO A 144 17.14 -26.73 16.21
C PRO A 144 18.33 -27.47 15.56
N PHE A 145 18.41 -27.49 14.24
CA PHE A 145 19.51 -28.11 13.52
C PHE A 145 20.85 -27.40 13.76
N PRO A 146 21.97 -28.11 13.98
CA PRO A 146 23.27 -27.50 14.23
C PRO A 146 23.75 -26.55 13.12
N TRP A 147 23.42 -26.86 11.87
CA TRP A 147 23.78 -26.05 10.70
C TRP A 147 22.99 -24.71 10.60
N PHE A 148 21.87 -24.59 11.33
CA PHE A 148 21.02 -23.39 11.35
C PHE A 148 21.52 -22.36 12.36
N ARG A 149 22.28 -22.79 13.39
CA ARG A 149 22.80 -21.92 14.45
C ARG A 149 23.55 -20.67 13.96
N PRO A 150 24.45 -20.74 12.96
CA PRO A 150 25.16 -19.54 12.49
C PRO A 150 24.26 -18.52 11.78
N ILE A 151 23.12 -18.95 11.21
CA ILE A 151 22.18 -18.09 10.48
C ILE A 151 21.17 -17.43 11.42
N THR A 152 20.90 -18.06 12.57
CA THR A 152 19.90 -17.60 13.54
C THR A 152 20.00 -16.11 13.91
N PRO A 153 21.19 -15.52 14.16
CA PRO A 153 21.28 -14.11 14.48
C PRO A 153 20.89 -13.15 13.35
N TYR A 154 20.86 -13.64 12.11
CA TYR A 154 20.57 -12.87 10.90
C TYR A 154 19.14 -13.09 10.37
N LEU A 155 18.40 -14.05 10.92
CA LEU A 155 17.14 -14.51 10.36
C LEU A 155 16.10 -13.38 10.34
N ASP A 156 15.97 -12.64 11.42
CA ASP A 156 15.04 -11.50 11.52
C ASP A 156 15.35 -10.42 10.45
N GLN A 157 16.63 -10.09 10.26
CA GLN A 157 17.06 -9.12 9.27
C GLN A 157 16.85 -9.63 7.83
N ILE A 158 17.12 -10.90 7.58
CA ILE A 158 16.90 -11.52 6.26
C ILE A 158 15.41 -11.48 5.91
N ILE A 159 14.54 -11.85 6.84
CA ILE A 159 13.09 -11.78 6.66
C ILE A 159 12.67 -10.34 6.40
N THR A 160 13.10 -9.39 7.25
CA THR A 160 12.75 -7.97 7.11
C THR A 160 13.19 -7.40 5.77
N VAL A 161 14.43 -7.61 5.36
CA VAL A 161 14.96 -7.11 4.08
C VAL A 161 14.20 -7.74 2.91
N THR A 162 13.92 -9.03 2.97
CA THR A 162 13.18 -9.73 1.93
C THR A 162 11.77 -9.16 1.81
N LEU A 163 11.03 -9.04 2.90
CA LEU A 163 9.69 -8.44 2.91
C LEU A 163 9.72 -6.99 2.42
N SER A 164 10.67 -6.19 2.91
CA SER A 164 10.82 -4.79 2.50
C SER A 164 11.04 -4.65 0.99
N ILE A 165 11.86 -5.53 0.39
CA ILE A 165 12.09 -5.54 -1.07
C ILE A 165 10.80 -5.89 -1.82
N PHE A 166 10.03 -6.87 -1.34
CA PHE A 166 8.75 -7.24 -1.96
C PHE A 166 7.68 -6.15 -1.80
N MET A 167 7.68 -5.42 -0.70
CA MET A 167 6.72 -4.34 -0.43
C MET A 167 7.08 -3.03 -1.12
N LEU A 168 8.37 -2.77 -1.40
CA LEU A 168 8.87 -1.51 -1.97
C LEU A 168 8.23 -1.07 -3.30
N PRO A 169 7.89 -1.95 -4.24
CA PRO A 169 7.24 -1.54 -5.49
C PRO A 169 5.90 -0.84 -5.30
N THR A 170 5.14 -1.20 -4.28
CA THR A 170 3.81 -0.61 -4.02
C THR A 170 3.87 0.88 -3.70
N PRO A 171 4.62 1.36 -2.70
CA PRO A 171 4.72 2.79 -2.41
C PRO A 171 5.38 3.58 -3.56
N ILE A 172 6.34 2.99 -4.29
CA ILE A 172 6.93 3.64 -5.47
C ILE A 172 5.85 3.86 -6.55
N LYS A 173 5.04 2.85 -6.86
CA LYS A 173 3.91 2.99 -7.80
C LYS A 173 2.93 4.05 -7.33
N THR A 174 2.63 4.08 -6.03
CA THR A 174 1.76 5.10 -5.42
C THR A 174 2.29 6.51 -5.67
N VAL A 175 3.60 6.75 -5.48
CA VAL A 175 4.23 8.04 -5.80
C VAL A 175 4.10 8.38 -7.28
N ILE A 176 4.43 7.45 -8.17
CA ILE A 176 4.38 7.65 -9.62
C ILE A 176 2.96 7.99 -10.06
N THR A 177 1.97 7.23 -9.60
CA THR A 177 0.56 7.46 -9.94
C THR A 177 0.09 8.82 -9.42
N GLY A 178 0.38 9.13 -8.15
CA GLY A 178 0.00 10.42 -7.56
C GLY A 178 0.67 11.61 -8.26
N LEU A 179 1.92 11.49 -8.69
CA LEU A 179 2.62 12.51 -9.49
C LEU A 179 1.99 12.65 -10.88
N ARG A 180 1.66 11.55 -11.55
CA ARG A 180 0.98 11.59 -12.85
C ARG A 180 -0.35 12.34 -12.75
N ASP A 181 -1.14 12.04 -11.73
CA ASP A 181 -2.42 12.72 -11.47
C ASP A 181 -2.22 14.21 -11.13
N LEU A 182 -1.17 14.53 -10.35
CA LEU A 182 -0.85 15.90 -9.96
C LEU A 182 -0.40 16.77 -11.14
N PHE A 183 0.40 16.19 -12.04
CA PHE A 183 0.88 16.85 -13.26
C PHE A 183 -0.10 16.76 -14.44
N LEU A 184 -1.29 16.22 -14.21
CA LEU A 184 -2.34 16.08 -15.22
C LEU A 184 -1.86 15.27 -16.44
N ILE A 185 -1.03 14.26 -16.22
CA ILE A 185 -0.57 13.39 -17.29
C ILE A 185 -1.75 12.52 -17.76
N PRO A 186 -1.98 12.38 -19.07
CA PRO A 186 -3.06 11.56 -19.58
C PRO A 186 -3.04 10.14 -19.02
N PRO A 187 -4.20 9.48 -18.89
CA PRO A 187 -4.28 8.07 -18.56
C PRO A 187 -3.57 7.20 -19.62
N GLU A 188 -3.56 5.90 -19.40
CA GLU A 188 -2.98 4.95 -20.37
C GLU A 188 -3.67 5.05 -21.73
N GLU A 189 -2.91 4.85 -22.81
CA GLU A 189 -3.40 5.01 -24.21
C GLU A 189 -4.67 4.19 -24.45
N GLU A 190 -4.76 2.98 -23.90
CA GLU A 190 -5.94 2.11 -24.01
C GLU A 190 -7.22 2.79 -23.47
N THR A 191 -7.12 3.43 -22.30
CA THR A 191 -8.25 4.20 -21.72
C THR A 191 -8.62 5.42 -22.56
N VAL A 192 -7.61 6.10 -23.11
CA VAL A 192 -7.81 7.25 -23.99
C VAL A 192 -8.50 6.84 -25.27
N ASP A 193 -8.12 5.72 -25.86
CA ASP A 193 -8.68 5.22 -27.10
C ASP A 193 -10.12 4.71 -26.88
N GLU A 194 -10.40 4.01 -25.79
CA GLU A 194 -11.76 3.59 -25.42
C GLU A 194 -12.71 4.80 -25.28
N ILE A 195 -12.25 5.87 -24.64
CA ILE A 195 -13.03 7.11 -24.49
C ILE A 195 -13.27 7.76 -25.86
N LYS A 196 -12.24 7.83 -26.71
CA LYS A 196 -12.36 8.39 -28.06
C LYS A 196 -13.37 7.59 -28.91
N GLU A 197 -13.24 6.25 -28.94
CA GLU A 197 -14.15 5.38 -29.66
C GLU A 197 -15.60 5.56 -29.22
N THR A 198 -15.83 5.81 -27.93
CA THR A 198 -17.16 6.05 -27.37
C THR A 198 -17.73 7.41 -27.77
N ILE A 199 -16.89 8.45 -27.82
CA ILE A 199 -17.32 9.84 -28.03
C ILE A 199 -17.36 10.21 -29.51
N GLU A 200 -16.45 9.69 -30.33
CA GLU A 200 -16.36 10.01 -31.76
C GLU A 200 -17.67 9.87 -32.54
N PRO A 201 -18.48 8.80 -32.39
CA PRO A 201 -19.75 8.67 -33.11
C PRO A 201 -20.75 9.78 -32.81
N VAL A 202 -20.73 10.27 -31.53
CA VAL A 202 -21.59 11.38 -31.11
C VAL A 202 -21.09 12.70 -31.66
N LEU A 203 -19.79 12.94 -31.63
CA LEU A 203 -19.18 14.19 -32.08
C LEU A 203 -19.22 14.33 -33.61
N ASN A 204 -19.10 13.24 -34.38
CA ASN A 204 -19.13 13.25 -35.81
C ASN A 204 -20.47 13.80 -36.39
N ALA A 205 -21.53 13.79 -35.56
CA ALA A 205 -22.82 14.39 -35.93
C ALA A 205 -22.81 15.93 -35.97
N TYR A 206 -21.77 16.59 -35.43
CA TYR A 206 -21.72 18.05 -35.24
C TYR A 206 -20.87 18.82 -36.26
N GLY A 207 -20.33 18.21 -37.32
CA GLY A 207 -19.71 18.87 -38.50
C GLY A 207 -18.55 19.85 -38.15
N TYR A 208 -17.70 19.52 -37.17
CA TYR A 208 -16.57 20.33 -36.76
C TYR A 208 -15.41 20.28 -37.78
N LYS A 209 -14.59 21.35 -37.84
CA LYS A 209 -13.40 21.41 -38.71
C LYS A 209 -12.14 20.79 -38.10
N LYS A 210 -12.01 20.87 -36.77
CA LYS A 210 -10.93 20.28 -35.99
C LYS A 210 -11.47 19.87 -34.63
N LEU A 211 -11.00 18.75 -34.12
CA LEU A 211 -11.34 18.23 -32.81
C LEU A 211 -10.04 17.92 -32.04
N TYR A 212 -9.96 18.34 -30.80
CA TYR A 212 -8.89 18.04 -29.88
C TYR A 212 -9.48 17.35 -28.66
N TYR A 213 -8.80 16.31 -28.16
CA TYR A 213 -9.16 15.64 -26.94
C TYR A 213 -8.13 15.93 -25.85
N ASP A 214 -8.55 16.59 -24.79
CA ASP A 214 -7.76 16.76 -23.58
C ASP A 214 -8.35 15.84 -22.51
N ILE A 215 -7.90 14.59 -22.49
CA ILE A 215 -8.33 13.60 -21.50
C ILE A 215 -7.32 13.60 -20.36
N LEU A 216 -7.75 14.11 -19.22
CA LEU A 216 -6.91 14.29 -18.03
C LEU A 216 -7.46 13.46 -16.88
N ARG A 217 -6.56 12.95 -16.04
CA ARG A 217 -6.91 12.26 -14.81
C ARG A 217 -6.50 13.11 -13.61
N THR A 218 -7.42 13.25 -12.64
CA THR A 218 -7.15 13.85 -11.33
C THR A 218 -7.77 13.00 -10.26
N GLY A 219 -6.95 12.27 -9.50
CA GLY A 219 -7.42 11.30 -8.52
C GLY A 219 -8.35 10.26 -9.16
N ARG A 220 -9.63 10.25 -8.73
CA ARG A 220 -10.65 9.28 -9.21
C ARG A 220 -11.41 9.74 -10.43
N LYS A 221 -11.21 10.96 -10.91
CA LYS A 221 -12.01 11.54 -12.00
C LYS A 221 -11.18 11.63 -13.27
N LEU A 222 -11.84 11.31 -14.37
CA LEU A 222 -11.43 11.63 -15.74
C LEU A 222 -12.18 12.89 -16.18
N TRP A 223 -11.46 13.76 -16.89
CA TRP A 223 -11.97 15.03 -17.41
C TRP A 223 -11.77 15.11 -18.90
#